data_0e16685746639c8a8fe33c0eb0f2c16e
#
_entry.id   0e16685746639c8a8fe33c0eb0f2c16e
#
_cell.length_a   1.000
_cell.length_b   1.000
_cell.length_c   1.000
_cell.angle_alpha   90.00
_cell.angle_beta   90.00
_cell.angle_gamma   90.00
#
_symmetry.space_group_name_H-M   'P 1'
#
loop_
_entity.id
_entity.type
_entity.pdbx_description
1 polymer ?
#
loop_
_entity_poly.entity_id
_entity_poly.type
_entity_poly.pdbx_seq_one_letter_code
_entity_poly.pdbx_strand_id
1 'polypeptide(L)'
;MRILTAAALILTLAGCATGAKSDRAVRRAAEASNWQASVTDADRKRLREWRSDFAAALQKARAAGHAAEIDAEGSLLVPDAALPGALPNGTYRCRTIKLGAQGPGLLDYVAYPAFTCQVIQYGSVQYFAKLDGSQRPRGKIYPADAMRGVFLGMLMLGDETRPMRYGSDPERSLAGWVERVGERRWLIVFPAPHFESLTDVLELIPAP
;
A
#
# COMPACT_ATOMS: atom_id res chain seq x y z
N MET A 1 55.07 29.11 -56.47
CA MET A 1 54.25 27.90 -56.36
C MET A 1 53.84 27.76 -54.89
N ARG A 2 52.63 28.21 -54.59
CA ARG A 2 52.07 28.25 -53.16
C ARG A 2 51.11 27.08 -53.05
N ILE A 3 51.36 26.15 -52.12
CA ILE A 3 50.51 25.02 -51.81
C ILE A 3 49.64 25.45 -50.66
N LEU A 4 48.32 25.54 -50.88
CA LEU A 4 47.28 25.73 -49.84
C LEU A 4 46.86 24.37 -49.30
N THR A 5 47.16 24.11 -48.04
CA THR A 5 46.66 22.96 -47.33
C THR A 5 45.28 23.31 -46.68
N ALA A 6 44.22 22.65 -47.13
CA ALA A 6 42.90 22.75 -46.55
C ALA A 6 42.81 21.82 -45.34
N ALA A 7 42.58 22.38 -44.13
CA ALA A 7 42.29 21.63 -42.94
C ALA A 7 40.77 21.35 -42.87
N ALA A 8 40.38 20.08 -42.94
CA ALA A 8 38.99 19.65 -42.76
C ALA A 8 38.68 19.57 -41.27
N LEU A 9 37.71 20.38 -40.82
CA LEU A 9 37.20 20.40 -39.48
C LEU A 9 36.12 19.29 -39.34
N ILE A 10 36.44 18.17 -38.68
CA ILE A 10 35.48 17.13 -38.35
C ILE A 10 34.74 17.53 -37.08
N LEU A 11 33.49 18.00 -37.21
CA LEU A 11 32.56 18.17 -36.06
C LEU A 11 32.02 16.81 -35.67
N THR A 12 32.44 16.29 -34.53
CA THR A 12 31.86 15.09 -33.91
C THR A 12 30.55 15.44 -33.24
N LEU A 13 29.42 14.95 -33.78
CA LEU A 13 28.09 14.97 -33.17
C LEU A 13 28.02 13.90 -32.06
N ALA A 14 28.43 14.24 -30.83
CA ALA A 14 28.38 13.37 -29.66
C ALA A 14 27.35 13.87 -28.63
N GLY A 15 26.14 14.28 -29.06
CA GLY A 15 25.17 14.94 -28.17
C GLY A 15 23.84 14.23 -27.90
N CYS A 16 23.46 13.19 -28.65
CA CYS A 16 22.08 12.66 -28.58
C CYS A 16 21.89 11.36 -27.80
N ALA A 17 22.92 10.71 -27.29
CA ALA A 17 22.80 9.38 -26.67
C ALA A 17 22.43 9.41 -25.14
N THR A 18 22.67 10.52 -24.45
CA THR A 18 22.41 10.66 -23.01
C THR A 18 20.94 10.94 -22.72
N GLY A 19 20.25 11.73 -23.55
CA GLY A 19 18.82 12.03 -23.38
C GLY A 19 17.93 10.78 -23.52
N ALA A 20 18.16 9.96 -24.55
CA ALA A 20 17.34 8.77 -24.82
C ALA A 20 17.46 7.69 -23.71
N LYS A 21 18.61 7.57 -23.05
CA LYS A 21 18.80 6.66 -21.90
C LYS A 21 18.05 7.16 -20.67
N SER A 22 18.08 8.47 -20.41
CA SER A 22 17.36 9.11 -19.32
C SER A 22 15.84 8.96 -19.48
N ASP A 23 15.31 9.25 -20.68
CA ASP A 23 13.87 9.12 -20.95
C ASP A 23 13.37 7.68 -20.82
N ARG A 24 14.16 6.70 -21.26
CA ARG A 24 13.82 5.28 -21.09
C ARG A 24 13.83 4.86 -19.62
N ALA A 25 14.76 5.36 -18.81
CA ALA A 25 14.81 5.08 -17.38
C ALA A 25 13.62 5.70 -16.63
N VAL A 26 13.27 6.95 -16.96
CA VAL A 26 12.10 7.65 -16.41
C VAL A 26 10.78 6.93 -16.77
N ARG A 27 10.62 6.53 -18.03
CA ARG A 27 9.45 5.75 -18.47
C ARG A 27 9.35 4.42 -17.74
N ARG A 28 10.45 3.67 -17.60
CA ARG A 28 10.46 2.40 -16.84
C ARG A 28 10.11 2.60 -15.36
N ALA A 29 10.60 3.67 -14.74
CA ALA A 29 10.26 4.00 -13.37
C ALA A 29 8.77 4.35 -13.21
N ALA A 30 8.22 5.14 -14.15
CA ALA A 30 6.80 5.48 -14.18
C ALA A 30 5.91 4.24 -14.41
N GLU A 31 6.28 3.35 -15.34
CA GLU A 31 5.58 2.08 -15.55
C GLU A 31 5.67 1.17 -14.32
N ALA A 32 6.84 1.08 -13.69
CA ALA A 32 7.06 0.27 -12.50
C ALA A 32 6.30 0.80 -11.26
N SER A 33 5.96 2.09 -11.22
CA SER A 33 5.15 2.72 -10.16
C SER A 33 3.66 2.80 -10.49
N ASN A 34 3.24 2.30 -11.66
CA ASN A 34 1.82 2.31 -12.06
C ASN A 34 1.08 1.12 -11.44
N TRP A 35 0.36 1.37 -10.34
CA TRP A 35 -0.45 0.35 -9.68
C TRP A 35 -1.61 -0.14 -10.54
N GLN A 36 -2.17 0.70 -11.43
CA GLN A 36 -3.29 0.34 -12.32
C GLN A 36 -2.91 -0.76 -13.31
N ALA A 37 -1.63 -0.83 -13.70
CA ALA A 37 -1.12 -1.90 -14.54
C ALA A 37 -0.83 -3.21 -13.78
N SER A 38 -0.74 -3.14 -12.45
CA SER A 38 -0.36 -4.27 -11.58
C SER A 38 -1.56 -4.89 -10.89
N VAL A 39 -2.63 -4.14 -10.64
CA VAL A 39 -3.79 -4.56 -9.85
C VAL A 39 -4.64 -5.58 -10.59
N THR A 40 -5.08 -6.65 -9.90
CA THR A 40 -6.07 -7.60 -10.43
C THR A 40 -7.46 -6.94 -10.57
N ASP A 41 -8.33 -7.49 -11.42
CA ASP A 41 -9.69 -6.92 -11.57
C ASP A 41 -10.51 -7.02 -10.29
N ALA A 42 -10.35 -8.11 -9.53
CA ALA A 42 -10.99 -8.29 -8.23
C ALA A 42 -10.54 -7.20 -7.24
N ASP A 43 -9.24 -6.95 -7.14
CA ASP A 43 -8.70 -5.94 -6.25
C ASP A 43 -9.00 -4.51 -6.71
N ARG A 44 -9.08 -4.30 -8.03
CA ARG A 44 -9.55 -3.03 -8.60
C ARG A 44 -10.98 -2.71 -8.15
N LYS A 45 -11.84 -3.74 -8.08
CA LYS A 45 -13.21 -3.59 -7.54
C LYS A 45 -13.17 -3.25 -6.05
N ARG A 46 -12.41 -4.00 -5.23
CA ARG A 46 -12.23 -3.72 -3.79
C ARG A 46 -11.77 -2.28 -3.54
N LEU A 47 -10.76 -1.83 -4.28
CA LEU A 47 -10.24 -0.46 -4.17
C LEU A 47 -11.27 0.63 -4.56
N ARG A 48 -12.20 0.36 -5.47
CA ARG A 48 -13.28 1.31 -5.81
C ARG A 48 -14.37 1.35 -4.75
N GLU A 49 -14.70 0.21 -4.17
CA GLU A 49 -15.81 0.04 -3.22
C GLU A 49 -15.39 0.25 -1.75
N TRP A 50 -14.13 0.56 -1.49
CA TRP A 50 -13.57 0.57 -0.14
C TRP A 50 -14.33 1.43 0.88
N ARG A 51 -14.90 2.58 0.44
CA ARG A 51 -15.65 3.46 1.33
C ARG A 51 -16.97 2.85 1.79
N SER A 52 -17.70 2.25 0.87
CA SER A 52 -18.95 1.54 1.18
C SER A 52 -18.67 0.33 2.08
N ASP A 53 -17.61 -0.42 1.80
CA ASP A 53 -17.22 -1.59 2.60
C ASP A 53 -16.81 -1.16 4.02
N PHE A 54 -16.01 -0.10 4.14
CA PHE A 54 -15.58 0.42 5.43
C PHE A 54 -16.78 0.97 6.23
N ALA A 55 -17.67 1.73 5.60
CA ALA A 55 -18.88 2.24 6.25
C ALA A 55 -19.80 1.11 6.72
N ALA A 56 -20.02 0.08 5.90
CA ALA A 56 -20.81 -1.09 6.24
C ALA A 56 -20.19 -1.88 7.41
N ALA A 57 -18.87 -2.05 7.41
CA ALA A 57 -18.13 -2.72 8.49
C ALA A 57 -18.27 -1.96 9.82
N LEU A 58 -18.12 -0.63 9.80
CA LEU A 58 -18.31 0.22 10.97
C LEU A 58 -19.74 0.18 11.47
N GLN A 59 -20.74 0.25 10.58
CA GLN A 59 -22.14 0.15 10.94
C GLN A 59 -22.45 -1.16 11.66
N LYS A 60 -21.93 -2.28 11.11
CA LYS A 60 -22.12 -3.61 11.70
C LYS A 60 -21.47 -3.71 13.08
N ALA A 61 -20.23 -3.24 13.23
CA ALA A 61 -19.54 -3.25 14.52
C ALA A 61 -20.23 -2.36 15.56
N ARG A 62 -20.74 -1.18 15.17
CA ARG A 62 -21.53 -0.30 16.05
C ARG A 62 -22.84 -0.95 16.49
N ALA A 63 -23.55 -1.62 15.57
CA ALA A 63 -24.79 -2.33 15.88
C ALA A 63 -24.57 -3.51 16.83
N ALA A 64 -23.37 -4.10 16.83
CA ALA A 64 -22.95 -5.14 17.77
C ALA A 64 -22.50 -4.62 19.15
N GLY A 65 -22.57 -3.29 19.39
CA GLY A 65 -22.28 -2.68 20.68
C GLY A 65 -20.89 -2.04 20.83
N HIS A 66 -20.08 -2.00 19.76
CA HIS A 66 -18.69 -1.51 19.79
C HIS A 66 -18.53 -0.02 19.44
N ALA A 67 -19.59 0.79 19.67
CA ALA A 67 -19.55 2.21 19.33
C ALA A 67 -18.47 2.98 20.10
N ALA A 68 -18.31 2.71 21.39
CA ALA A 68 -17.34 3.40 22.24
C ALA A 68 -15.90 3.09 21.83
N GLU A 69 -15.59 1.83 21.51
CA GLU A 69 -14.26 1.41 21.04
C GLU A 69 -13.93 2.04 19.68
N ILE A 70 -14.90 2.09 18.77
CA ILE A 70 -14.74 2.73 17.47
C ILE A 70 -14.47 4.23 17.63
N ASP A 71 -15.23 4.92 18.48
CA ASP A 71 -15.08 6.36 18.73
C ASP A 71 -13.74 6.70 19.37
N ALA A 72 -13.23 5.82 20.24
CA ALA A 72 -11.91 5.96 20.86
C ALA A 72 -10.75 5.89 19.86
N GLU A 73 -10.93 5.26 18.70
CA GLU A 73 -9.91 5.20 17.63
C GLU A 73 -9.75 6.53 16.87
N GLY A 74 -10.70 7.44 16.99
CA GLY A 74 -10.67 8.76 16.36
C GLY A 74 -10.54 8.68 14.84
N SER A 75 -9.64 9.47 14.27
CA SER A 75 -9.43 9.55 12.81
C SER A 75 -9.04 8.23 12.14
N LEU A 76 -8.58 7.23 12.89
CA LEU A 76 -8.20 5.93 12.34
C LEU A 76 -9.40 5.19 11.74
N LEU A 77 -10.57 5.30 12.35
CA LEU A 77 -11.80 4.62 11.94
C LEU A 77 -12.83 5.59 11.36
N VAL A 78 -12.35 6.68 10.76
CA VAL A 78 -13.19 7.64 10.02
C VAL A 78 -12.84 7.55 8.54
N PRO A 79 -13.74 7.03 7.66
CA PRO A 79 -13.53 7.09 6.22
C PRO A 79 -13.30 8.55 5.77
N ASP A 80 -12.41 8.73 4.81
CA ASP A 80 -12.05 10.06 4.27
C ASP A 80 -11.34 11.03 5.25
N ALA A 81 -10.74 10.52 6.34
CA ALA A 81 -9.89 11.32 7.23
C ALA A 81 -8.45 11.53 6.72
N ALA A 82 -8.19 11.16 5.46
CA ALA A 82 -6.86 11.23 4.87
C ALA A 82 -6.28 12.66 4.88
N LEU A 83 -5.03 12.77 5.30
CA LEU A 83 -4.22 13.99 5.29
C LEU A 83 -3.10 13.88 4.24
N PRO A 84 -2.62 14.98 3.66
CA PRO A 84 -1.45 14.96 2.79
C PRO A 84 -0.21 14.38 3.49
N GLY A 85 0.56 13.59 2.78
CA GLY A 85 1.86 13.08 3.23
C GLY A 85 1.99 11.57 3.07
N ALA A 86 3.03 11.16 2.34
CA ALA A 86 3.36 9.76 2.10
C ALA A 86 3.77 9.05 3.40
N LEU A 87 3.62 7.72 3.42
CA LEU A 87 4.14 6.87 4.48
C LEU A 87 5.67 6.86 4.41
N PRO A 88 6.41 7.31 5.45
CA PRO A 88 7.88 7.27 5.45
C PRO A 88 8.44 5.84 5.45
N ASN A 89 9.67 5.68 4.95
CA ASN A 89 10.40 4.43 5.19
C ASN A 89 10.80 4.33 6.66
N GLY A 90 10.80 3.11 7.21
CA GLY A 90 11.16 2.90 8.62
C GLY A 90 10.52 1.66 9.22
N THR A 91 10.76 1.51 10.52
CA THR A 91 10.11 0.50 11.37
C THR A 91 8.88 1.11 12.05
N TYR A 92 7.85 0.32 12.20
CA TYR A 92 6.56 0.75 12.75
C TYR A 92 6.07 -0.21 13.84
N ARG A 93 5.45 0.34 14.85
CA ARG A 93 4.47 -0.39 15.64
C ARG A 93 3.17 -0.39 14.84
N CYS A 94 2.65 -1.57 14.53
CA CYS A 94 1.44 -1.71 13.74
C CYS A 94 0.43 -2.62 14.43
N ARG A 95 -0.85 -2.31 14.38
CA ARG A 95 -1.91 -3.18 14.89
C ARG A 95 -3.05 -3.29 13.89
N THR A 96 -3.64 -4.47 13.83
CA THR A 96 -4.80 -4.74 12.99
C THR A 96 -6.07 -4.56 13.80
N ILE A 97 -7.04 -3.86 13.23
CA ILE A 97 -8.43 -3.81 13.70
C ILE A 97 -9.29 -4.47 12.64
N LYS A 98 -10.02 -5.51 13.01
CA LYS A 98 -11.00 -6.20 12.16
C LYS A 98 -12.39 -5.69 12.44
N LEU A 99 -13.12 -5.32 11.39
CA LEU A 99 -14.44 -4.69 11.46
C LEU A 99 -15.46 -5.47 10.64
N GLY A 100 -16.61 -5.74 11.28
CA GLY A 100 -17.74 -6.42 10.64
C GLY A 100 -17.46 -7.88 10.32
N ALA A 101 -17.98 -8.80 11.11
CA ALA A 101 -17.83 -10.24 10.90
C ALA A 101 -18.44 -10.70 9.57
N GLN A 102 -17.75 -11.55 8.82
CA GLN A 102 -18.26 -12.15 7.57
C GLN A 102 -19.20 -13.33 7.80
N GLY A 103 -19.22 -13.91 8.99
CA GLY A 103 -20.02 -15.11 9.27
C GLY A 103 -20.34 -15.30 10.75
N PRO A 104 -21.17 -16.29 11.07
CA PRO A 104 -21.56 -16.59 12.45
C PRO A 104 -20.33 -17.06 13.25
N GLY A 105 -20.31 -16.70 14.54
CA GLY A 105 -19.22 -17.05 15.45
C GLY A 105 -17.97 -16.17 15.36
N LEU A 106 -17.91 -15.25 14.40
CA LEU A 106 -16.86 -14.23 14.30
C LEU A 106 -17.30 -12.96 15.05
N LEU A 107 -16.31 -12.16 15.49
CA LEU A 107 -16.54 -10.92 16.20
C LEU A 107 -16.63 -9.73 15.22
N ASP A 108 -17.56 -8.82 15.48
CA ASP A 108 -17.78 -7.63 14.66
C ASP A 108 -16.74 -6.52 14.90
N TYR A 109 -15.98 -6.62 15.97
CA TYR A 109 -14.86 -5.75 16.29
C TYR A 109 -13.76 -6.53 17.01
N VAL A 110 -12.54 -6.48 16.47
CA VAL A 110 -11.36 -7.05 17.14
C VAL A 110 -10.18 -6.10 16.94
N ALA A 111 -9.64 -5.56 18.01
CA ALA A 111 -8.39 -4.80 18.00
C ALA A 111 -7.26 -5.67 18.55
N TYR A 112 -6.29 -6.00 17.72
CA TYR A 112 -5.13 -6.80 18.12
C TYR A 112 -4.06 -5.95 18.83
N PRO A 113 -3.19 -6.57 19.64
CA PRO A 113 -2.01 -5.87 20.15
C PRO A 113 -1.08 -5.43 19.03
N ALA A 114 -0.13 -4.55 19.38
CA ALA A 114 0.82 -4.05 18.39
C ALA A 114 1.84 -5.13 18.00
N PHE A 115 2.15 -5.16 16.72
CA PHE A 115 3.16 -5.97 16.05
C PHE A 115 4.25 -5.06 15.47
N THR A 116 5.27 -5.67 14.86
CA THR A 116 6.33 -4.98 14.14
C THR A 116 6.05 -4.97 12.65
N CYS A 117 6.09 -3.80 12.03
CA CYS A 117 6.00 -3.63 10.60
C CYS A 117 7.21 -2.86 10.06
N GLN A 118 7.53 -3.06 8.79
CA GLN A 118 8.62 -2.39 8.10
C GLN A 118 8.18 -1.85 6.75
N VAL A 119 8.65 -0.65 6.43
CA VAL A 119 8.51 -0.01 5.12
C VAL A 119 9.91 0.32 4.62
N ILE A 120 10.26 -0.15 3.43
CA ILE A 120 11.56 0.11 2.80
C ILE A 120 11.36 0.61 1.36
N GLN A 121 12.32 1.38 0.86
CA GLN A 121 12.33 1.76 -0.56
C GLN A 121 12.65 0.53 -1.42
N TYR A 122 11.89 0.34 -2.49
CA TYR A 122 12.07 -0.73 -3.46
C TYR A 122 11.93 -0.19 -4.89
N GLY A 123 13.03 0.25 -5.45
CA GLY A 123 13.02 0.95 -6.75
C GLY A 123 12.18 2.24 -6.68
N SER A 124 11.18 2.37 -7.55
CA SER A 124 10.27 3.50 -7.63
C SER A 124 9.04 3.40 -6.71
N VAL A 125 8.89 2.31 -5.94
CA VAL A 125 7.81 2.05 -5.00
C VAL A 125 8.38 1.72 -3.63
N GLN A 126 7.51 1.56 -2.63
CA GLN A 126 7.92 1.02 -1.33
C GLN A 126 7.54 -0.46 -1.22
N TYR A 127 8.18 -1.18 -0.33
CA TYR A 127 7.80 -2.52 0.10
C TYR A 127 7.43 -2.49 1.57
N PHE A 128 6.24 -3.00 1.86
CA PHE A 128 5.70 -3.14 3.22
C PHE A 128 5.73 -4.60 3.65
N ALA A 129 6.06 -4.83 4.92
CA ALA A 129 5.98 -6.14 5.55
C ALA A 129 5.53 -6.03 7.01
N LYS A 130 4.50 -6.76 7.40
CA LYS A 130 4.24 -7.12 8.80
C LYS A 130 5.11 -8.30 9.13
N LEU A 131 5.93 -8.18 10.19
CA LEU A 131 7.03 -9.13 10.45
C LEU A 131 6.62 -10.29 11.35
N ASP A 132 5.63 -10.10 12.20
CA ASP A 132 5.20 -11.06 13.22
C ASP A 132 3.68 -11.27 13.24
N GLY A 133 3.23 -12.23 14.05
CA GLY A 133 1.85 -12.71 14.10
C GLY A 133 1.49 -13.71 13.01
N SER A 134 0.30 -14.31 13.11
CA SER A 134 -0.16 -15.38 12.21
C SER A 134 -0.63 -14.90 10.85
N GLN A 135 -1.10 -13.66 10.74
CA GLN A 135 -1.53 -13.01 9.50
C GLN A 135 -0.58 -11.84 9.21
N ARG A 136 0.22 -11.98 8.14
CA ARG A 136 1.30 -11.04 7.82
C ARG A 136 1.17 -10.52 6.39
N PRO A 137 0.47 -9.39 6.17
CA PRO A 137 0.48 -8.69 4.88
C PRO A 137 1.90 -8.33 4.45
N ARG A 138 2.23 -8.64 3.19
CA ARG A 138 3.49 -8.25 2.54
C ARG A 138 3.23 -7.85 1.10
N GLY A 139 3.79 -6.74 0.67
CA GLY A 139 3.55 -6.26 -0.69
C GLY A 139 4.19 -4.92 -0.98
N LYS A 140 3.83 -4.37 -2.14
CA LYS A 140 4.31 -3.07 -2.59
C LYS A 140 3.31 -1.98 -2.26
N ILE A 141 3.81 -0.80 -1.93
CA ILE A 141 3.04 0.43 -1.84
C ILE A 141 3.43 1.31 -3.02
N TYR A 142 2.45 1.64 -3.82
CA TYR A 142 2.56 2.50 -4.99
C TYR A 142 2.05 3.90 -4.65
N PRO A 143 2.67 4.98 -5.15
CA PRO A 143 2.07 6.30 -5.08
C PRO A 143 0.79 6.32 -5.93
N ALA A 144 -0.29 6.91 -5.42
CA ALA A 144 -1.54 7.08 -6.16
C ALA A 144 -1.86 8.55 -6.39
N ASP A 145 -1.90 9.35 -5.33
CA ASP A 145 -2.14 10.79 -5.36
C ASP A 145 -1.45 11.49 -4.18
N ALA A 146 -1.72 12.78 -3.96
CA ALA A 146 -1.12 13.55 -2.86
C ALA A 146 -1.57 13.11 -1.47
N MET A 147 -2.69 12.37 -1.37
CA MET A 147 -3.31 11.95 -0.11
C MET A 147 -3.10 10.47 0.17
N ARG A 148 -2.86 9.64 -0.88
CA ARG A 148 -2.97 8.19 -0.79
C ARG A 148 -1.88 7.46 -1.56
N GLY A 149 -1.51 6.30 -1.00
CA GLY A 149 -0.84 5.22 -1.71
C GLY A 149 -1.77 4.02 -1.92
N VAL A 150 -1.39 3.11 -2.79
CA VAL A 150 -2.05 1.81 -2.98
C VAL A 150 -1.11 0.69 -2.57
N PHE A 151 -1.55 -0.12 -1.63
CA PHE A 151 -0.90 -1.39 -1.30
C PHE A 151 -1.45 -2.50 -2.20
N LEU A 152 -0.55 -3.27 -2.80
CA LEU A 152 -0.85 -4.54 -3.50
C LEU A 152 0.09 -5.61 -2.99
N GLY A 153 -0.46 -6.68 -2.44
CA GLY A 153 0.35 -7.72 -1.82
C GLY A 153 -0.41 -9.00 -1.51
N MET A 154 0.19 -9.80 -0.66
CA MET A 154 -0.33 -11.12 -0.25
C MET A 154 -0.36 -11.21 1.26
N LEU A 155 -1.32 -11.97 1.77
CA LEU A 155 -1.38 -12.40 3.15
C LEU A 155 -0.53 -13.66 3.33
N MET A 156 0.55 -13.56 4.11
CA MET A 156 1.27 -14.73 4.61
C MET A 156 0.58 -15.26 5.86
N LEU A 157 0.48 -16.57 5.97
CA LEU A 157 -0.17 -17.24 7.11
C LEU A 157 0.81 -18.14 7.88
N GLY A 158 0.57 -18.27 9.19
CA GLY A 158 1.25 -19.23 10.04
C GLY A 158 2.78 -19.13 9.98
N ASP A 159 3.42 -20.22 9.65
CA ASP A 159 4.86 -20.44 9.59
C ASP A 159 5.49 -20.20 8.20
N GLU A 160 4.71 -19.70 7.24
CA GLU A 160 5.23 -19.38 5.91
C GLU A 160 6.43 -18.42 6.00
N THR A 161 7.50 -18.74 5.30
CA THR A 161 8.74 -17.94 5.30
C THR A 161 8.89 -17.03 4.09
N ARG A 162 8.12 -17.28 3.01
CA ARG A 162 8.19 -16.51 1.77
C ARG A 162 6.78 -16.12 1.32
N PRO A 163 6.57 -14.86 0.90
CA PRO A 163 5.31 -14.44 0.34
C PRO A 163 5.10 -15.08 -1.03
N MET A 164 3.86 -15.41 -1.34
CA MET A 164 3.44 -15.75 -2.70
C MET A 164 3.51 -14.51 -3.60
N ARG A 165 3.53 -14.71 -4.90
CA ARG A 165 3.45 -13.61 -5.86
C ARG A 165 2.03 -13.01 -5.82
N TYR A 166 1.91 -11.69 -5.75
CA TYR A 166 0.63 -11.00 -5.83
C TYR A 166 -0.20 -11.47 -7.04
N GLY A 167 -1.48 -11.74 -6.81
CA GLY A 167 -2.41 -12.23 -7.81
C GLY A 167 -2.34 -13.73 -8.12
N SER A 168 -1.41 -14.49 -7.49
CA SER A 168 -1.33 -15.94 -7.72
C SER A 168 -2.38 -16.75 -6.95
N ASP A 169 -2.93 -16.18 -5.89
CA ASP A 169 -3.99 -16.76 -5.07
C ASP A 169 -4.99 -15.65 -4.70
N PRO A 170 -6.22 -15.73 -5.23
CA PRO A 170 -7.25 -14.70 -4.98
C PRO A 170 -7.66 -14.58 -3.51
N GLU A 171 -7.64 -15.66 -2.73
CA GLU A 171 -8.00 -15.66 -1.32
C GLU A 171 -6.94 -14.97 -0.44
N ARG A 172 -5.70 -15.01 -0.90
CA ARG A 172 -4.53 -14.45 -0.21
C ARG A 172 -4.14 -13.06 -0.73
N SER A 173 -4.68 -12.66 -1.89
CA SER A 173 -4.43 -11.35 -2.48
C SER A 173 -5.05 -10.24 -1.64
N LEU A 174 -4.25 -9.21 -1.36
CA LEU A 174 -4.66 -8.03 -0.61
C LEU A 174 -4.41 -6.77 -1.43
N ALA A 175 -5.41 -5.92 -1.48
CA ALA A 175 -5.28 -4.55 -1.95
C ALA A 175 -5.81 -3.59 -0.88
N GLY A 176 -5.20 -2.43 -0.74
CA GLY A 176 -5.61 -1.48 0.28
C GLY A 176 -5.18 -0.05 -0.03
N TRP A 177 -5.86 0.90 0.56
CA TRP A 177 -5.48 2.30 0.54
C TRP A 177 -4.57 2.62 1.72
N VAL A 178 -3.46 3.29 1.43
CA VAL A 178 -2.51 3.77 2.43
C VAL A 178 -2.75 5.25 2.62
N GLU A 179 -3.09 5.66 3.84
CA GLU A 179 -3.47 7.04 4.17
C GLU A 179 -2.75 7.52 5.42
N ARG A 180 -2.41 8.81 5.44
CA ARG A 180 -2.02 9.50 6.67
C ARG A 180 -3.28 10.01 7.36
N VAL A 181 -3.45 9.76 8.67
CA VAL A 181 -4.63 10.16 9.44
C VAL A 181 -4.30 10.93 10.72
N GLY A 182 -3.04 11.28 10.89
CA GLY A 182 -2.55 12.08 12.01
C GLY A 182 -1.12 12.54 11.78
N GLU A 183 -0.55 13.30 12.73
CA GLU A 183 0.80 13.82 12.61
C GLU A 183 1.84 12.72 12.39
N ARG A 184 1.77 11.64 13.20
CA ARG A 184 2.64 10.46 13.12
C ARG A 184 1.82 9.18 13.06
N ARG A 185 0.70 9.18 12.32
CA ARG A 185 -0.24 8.06 12.27
C ARG A 185 -0.70 7.82 10.84
N TRP A 186 -0.51 6.62 10.38
CA TRP A 186 -0.95 6.13 9.07
C TRP A 186 -1.82 4.90 9.24
N LEU A 187 -2.54 4.56 8.18
CA LEU A 187 -3.27 3.31 8.09
C LEU A 187 -3.11 2.67 6.71
N ILE A 188 -3.37 1.36 6.65
CA ILE A 188 -3.74 0.66 5.43
C ILE A 188 -5.14 0.10 5.64
N VAL A 189 -6.11 0.52 4.83
CA VAL A 189 -7.45 -0.07 4.79
C VAL A 189 -7.47 -1.19 3.78
N PHE A 190 -7.81 -2.40 4.20
CA PHE A 190 -8.02 -3.57 3.35
C PHE A 190 -9.53 -3.83 3.25
N PRO A 191 -10.21 -3.36 2.19
CA PRO A 191 -11.63 -3.64 1.98
C PRO A 191 -11.84 -5.08 1.54
N ALA A 192 -12.90 -5.68 2.01
CA ALA A 192 -13.34 -7.04 1.69
C ALA A 192 -12.18 -8.06 1.66
N PRO A 193 -11.39 -8.19 2.76
CA PRO A 193 -10.41 -9.25 2.86
C PRO A 193 -11.12 -10.61 2.78
N HIS A 194 -10.42 -11.66 2.33
CA HIS A 194 -11.07 -12.97 2.19
C HIS A 194 -11.51 -13.57 3.53
N PHE A 195 -10.78 -13.25 4.61
CA PHE A 195 -10.96 -13.90 5.91
C PHE A 195 -11.57 -12.98 6.96
N GLU A 196 -12.55 -13.49 7.70
CA GLU A 196 -13.06 -13.05 9.00
C GLU A 196 -13.90 -11.76 9.00
N SER A 197 -13.45 -10.68 8.35
CA SER A 197 -14.00 -9.33 8.49
C SER A 197 -14.41 -8.70 7.16
N LEU A 198 -15.34 -7.76 7.18
CA LEU A 198 -15.72 -6.97 6.01
C LEU A 198 -14.62 -5.95 5.65
N THR A 199 -13.87 -5.46 6.65
CA THR A 199 -12.76 -4.54 6.46
C THR A 199 -11.73 -4.75 7.55
N ASP A 200 -10.44 -4.80 7.16
CA ASP A 200 -9.32 -4.73 8.09
C ASP A 200 -8.68 -3.33 8.00
N VAL A 201 -8.38 -2.75 9.13
CA VAL A 201 -7.59 -1.52 9.24
C VAL A 201 -6.28 -1.85 9.93
N LEU A 202 -5.16 -1.60 9.25
CA LEU A 202 -3.82 -1.75 9.80
C LEU A 202 -3.26 -0.37 10.15
N GLU A 203 -3.24 -0.05 11.43
CA GLU A 203 -2.62 1.18 11.96
C GLU A 203 -1.11 1.07 11.92
N LEU A 204 -0.43 2.18 11.61
CA LEU A 204 1.02 2.31 11.54
C LEU A 204 1.47 3.55 12.31
N ILE A 205 2.25 3.35 13.37
CA ILE A 205 2.90 4.40 14.16
C ILE A 205 4.41 4.18 14.05
N PRO A 206 5.20 5.17 13.58
CA PRO A 206 6.66 5.04 13.52
C PRO A 206 7.22 4.63 14.88
N ALA A 207 8.07 3.61 14.88
CA ALA A 207 8.83 3.21 16.08
C ALA A 207 9.78 4.36 16.52
N PRO A 208 10.11 4.42 17.82
CA PRO A 208 11.09 5.38 18.32
C PRO A 208 12.44 5.27 17.64
#